data_ce351628a73384aea0d7c768734f61e7
#
_entry.id   ce351628a73384aea0d7c768734f61e7
#
_cell.length_a   1.000
_cell.length_b   1.000
_cell.length_c   1.000
_cell.angle_alpha   90.00
_cell.angle_beta   90.00
_cell.angle_gamma   90.00
#
_symmetry.space_group_name_H-M   'P 1'
#
loop_
_entity.id
_entity.type
_entity.pdbx_description
1 polymer ?
#
loop_
_entity_poly.entity_id
_entity_poly.type
_entity_poly.pdbx_seq_one_letter_code
_entity_poly.pdbx_strand_id
1 'polypeptide(L)'
;MTRTEKAPTRGGGAQKNRTGQVWAAPLPLVGAALSAGLIAVAVAGWLTGVGEVGEIADPGAVTRWGLPMSRYIHHIAMATAVGAVILAAVAIPARVGPRSRQRRRDQKAVREHGTTGDEHPLFARVMQIAAVAAVVWTIAAIAVLVLSYSSLAGQPLSTSEGFSTGFLGYVQSIATGQAWMTIVVMAGLFATLVSAVRNQAGLFFTAVLGLTAIVPMALVGHSASGDDHMAAVNSLGLHLLGVVIWVGGLTALILLAPEIRRQASALTAKDQGGPELVGTLLRRYSVLAMLALITVALSGIINADLRIESLRQLLASPYGVMLTLKAAATLGLAAIGWMHRSWIIPRLAGAHAGPGASARGLEKPALSADPWRTTRMLWQLILVEVALMAAVIGVSAVLGRTSPPVSEELPPDATPARTLTGYDLPPAPELANYFTLWRPDWLWVGLIVFLSAWYITAMISLRRRGTRWPIARTLSFLFGLAILFWVTSGGPAIYGMVLFSGHMIQHMTLTMVAPIFMVLGSPVTLAMKSLPTRSDGTRGAREWILWLVHSRFSRLVTNPLVAAANFAGSILLFY
;
A
#
# COMPACT_ATOMS: atom_id res chain seq x y z
N MET A 1 13.36 -84.20 -0.84
CA MET A 1 13.94 -83.08 -1.65
C MET A 1 12.84 -82.18 -2.12
N THR A 2 12.57 -81.15 -1.39
CA THR A 2 11.61 -80.08 -1.74
C THR A 2 12.32 -78.76 -1.57
N ARG A 3 12.61 -78.11 -2.69
CA ARG A 3 13.26 -76.82 -2.84
C ARG A 3 12.23 -75.73 -2.55
N THR A 4 12.39 -75.03 -1.48
CA THR A 4 11.64 -73.77 -1.18
C THR A 4 12.29 -72.61 -1.91
N GLU A 5 11.59 -72.07 -2.89
CA GLU A 5 11.96 -70.86 -3.66
C GLU A 5 11.69 -69.66 -2.85
N LYS A 6 12.75 -68.89 -2.51
CA LYS A 6 12.67 -67.60 -1.85
C LYS A 6 12.27 -66.51 -2.85
N ALA A 7 11.12 -65.90 -2.68
CA ALA A 7 10.70 -64.74 -3.44
C ALA A 7 11.62 -63.51 -3.15
N PRO A 8 11.95 -62.69 -4.16
CA PRO A 8 12.77 -61.50 -3.96
C PRO A 8 11.98 -60.41 -3.22
N THR A 9 12.49 -59.99 -2.08
CA THR A 9 12.03 -58.80 -1.37
C THR A 9 12.27 -57.57 -2.25
N ARG A 10 11.23 -57.06 -2.87
CA ARG A 10 11.23 -55.73 -3.48
C ARG A 10 11.56 -54.69 -2.41
N GLY A 11 12.72 -54.08 -2.55
CA GLY A 11 13.13 -52.93 -1.78
C GLY A 11 12.10 -51.80 -1.94
N GLY A 12 11.24 -51.69 -0.94
CA GLY A 12 10.36 -50.53 -0.77
C GLY A 12 11.22 -49.31 -0.48
N GLY A 13 11.68 -48.63 -1.53
CA GLY A 13 12.22 -47.27 -1.36
C GLY A 13 11.21 -46.45 -0.59
N ALA A 14 11.61 -45.98 0.58
CA ALA A 14 10.81 -45.13 1.44
C ALA A 14 10.39 -43.90 0.67
N GLN A 15 9.23 -43.96 0.03
CA GLN A 15 8.51 -42.78 -0.45
C GLN A 15 8.06 -42.05 0.81
N LYS A 16 9.01 -41.23 1.38
CA LYS A 16 8.75 -40.38 2.52
C LYS A 16 7.43 -39.66 2.26
N ASN A 17 6.45 -39.95 3.07
CA ASN A 17 5.13 -39.36 3.07
C ASN A 17 5.22 -37.83 2.94
N ARG A 18 5.15 -37.30 1.73
CA ARG A 18 5.11 -35.88 1.42
C ARG A 18 3.70 -35.30 1.61
N THR A 19 2.72 -36.14 1.90
CA THR A 19 1.35 -35.76 2.18
C THR A 19 1.33 -34.91 3.46
N GLY A 20 1.06 -33.61 3.30
CA GLY A 20 0.98 -32.65 4.40
C GLY A 20 2.19 -31.72 4.58
N GLN A 21 3.28 -31.89 3.87
CA GLN A 21 4.40 -30.93 3.93
C GLN A 21 4.09 -29.65 3.15
N VAL A 22 4.39 -28.49 3.77
CA VAL A 22 4.29 -27.17 3.14
C VAL A 22 5.67 -26.74 2.66
N TRP A 23 5.78 -26.38 1.38
CA TRP A 23 7.01 -25.81 0.83
C TRP A 23 7.02 -24.28 1.05
N ALA A 24 8.19 -23.70 1.29
CA ALA A 24 8.40 -22.24 1.33
C ALA A 24 9.70 -21.88 0.63
N ALA A 25 9.75 -20.66 0.09
CA ALA A 25 10.93 -20.14 -0.58
C ALA A 25 12.13 -20.02 0.37
N PRO A 26 13.31 -20.51 0.01
CA PRO A 26 14.54 -20.27 0.79
C PRO A 26 14.93 -18.79 0.75
N LEU A 27 15.46 -18.27 1.87
CA LEU A 27 15.89 -16.87 1.98
C LEU A 27 16.91 -16.43 0.90
N PRO A 28 17.88 -17.24 0.47
CA PRO A 28 18.78 -16.85 -0.63
C PRO A 28 18.05 -16.54 -1.94
N LEU A 29 16.98 -17.27 -2.28
CA LEU A 29 16.17 -16.97 -3.47
C LEU A 29 15.39 -15.66 -3.31
N VAL A 30 14.96 -15.32 -2.10
CA VAL A 30 14.34 -14.02 -1.81
C VAL A 30 15.35 -12.90 -2.00
N GLY A 31 16.57 -13.09 -1.51
CA GLY A 31 17.68 -12.15 -1.74
C GLY A 31 17.96 -11.95 -3.23
N ALA A 32 18.03 -13.03 -4.01
CA ALA A 32 18.20 -12.96 -5.46
C ALA A 32 17.03 -12.23 -6.15
N ALA A 33 15.77 -12.46 -5.73
CA ALA A 33 14.62 -11.76 -6.26
C ALA A 33 14.68 -10.23 -6.00
N LEU A 34 15.09 -9.84 -4.81
CA LEU A 34 15.29 -8.41 -4.47
C LEU A 34 16.47 -7.79 -5.22
N SER A 35 17.56 -8.56 -5.48
CA SER A 35 18.70 -8.07 -6.26
C SER A 35 18.35 -7.75 -7.71
N ALA A 36 17.25 -8.32 -8.25
CA ALA A 36 16.75 -7.97 -9.58
C ALA A 36 16.51 -6.47 -9.75
N GLY A 37 16.13 -5.78 -8.66
CA GLY A 37 15.96 -4.32 -8.68
C GLY A 37 17.28 -3.55 -8.85
N LEU A 38 18.35 -3.98 -8.20
CA LEU A 38 19.68 -3.37 -8.38
C LEU A 38 20.20 -3.58 -9.80
N ILE A 39 19.96 -4.78 -10.38
CA ILE A 39 20.29 -5.07 -11.77
C ILE A 39 19.47 -4.15 -12.70
N ALA A 40 18.18 -3.99 -12.42
CA ALA A 40 17.31 -3.10 -13.19
C ALA A 40 17.76 -1.63 -13.11
N VAL A 41 18.22 -1.15 -11.94
CA VAL A 41 18.84 0.18 -11.79
C VAL A 41 20.08 0.30 -12.68
N ALA A 42 20.98 -0.70 -12.66
CA ALA A 42 22.21 -0.67 -13.45
C ALA A 42 21.91 -0.67 -14.95
N VAL A 43 21.03 -1.54 -15.42
CA VAL A 43 20.64 -1.63 -16.83
C VAL A 43 19.92 -0.37 -17.30
N ALA A 44 18.92 0.09 -16.57
CA ALA A 44 18.18 1.31 -16.91
C ALA A 44 19.10 2.55 -16.87
N GLY A 45 19.98 2.65 -15.87
CA GLY A 45 20.94 3.74 -15.75
C GLY A 45 21.96 3.77 -16.91
N TRP A 46 22.37 2.60 -17.38
CA TRP A 46 23.22 2.48 -18.56
C TRP A 46 22.49 2.92 -19.84
N LEU A 47 21.25 2.46 -20.03
CA LEU A 47 20.44 2.79 -21.21
C LEU A 47 20.05 4.28 -21.29
N THR A 48 20.00 4.98 -20.17
CA THR A 48 19.56 6.38 -20.08
C THR A 48 20.74 7.37 -19.89
N GLY A 49 21.99 6.89 -19.92
CA GLY A 49 23.17 7.75 -19.76
C GLY A 49 23.34 8.33 -18.34
N VAL A 50 22.64 7.78 -17.31
CA VAL A 50 22.77 8.25 -15.91
C VAL A 50 24.20 8.16 -15.39
N GLY A 51 25.01 7.26 -15.93
CA GLY A 51 26.44 7.10 -15.59
C GLY A 51 27.38 8.08 -16.28
N GLU A 52 26.91 8.83 -17.27
CA GLU A 52 27.75 9.75 -18.05
C GLU A 52 28.18 10.98 -17.23
N VAL A 53 29.33 11.52 -17.55
CA VAL A 53 29.88 12.71 -16.90
C VAL A 53 29.15 13.93 -17.45
N GLY A 54 28.59 14.76 -16.56
CA GLY A 54 27.95 16.01 -16.99
C GLY A 54 28.97 17.01 -17.53
N GLU A 55 28.59 17.77 -18.58
CA GLU A 55 29.45 18.74 -19.23
C GLU A 55 29.80 19.95 -18.35
N ILE A 56 28.90 20.34 -17.43
CA ILE A 56 29.03 21.57 -16.62
C ILE A 56 29.51 21.25 -15.21
N ALA A 57 29.06 20.16 -14.62
CA ALA A 57 29.36 19.77 -13.23
C ALA A 57 29.26 18.25 -13.06
N ASP A 58 30.19 17.65 -12.33
CA ASP A 58 30.21 16.21 -12.10
C ASP A 58 30.17 15.89 -10.60
N PRO A 59 29.08 15.31 -10.10
CA PRO A 59 28.99 14.88 -8.70
C PRO A 59 29.81 13.61 -8.38
N GLY A 60 30.54 13.09 -9.37
CA GLY A 60 31.37 11.89 -9.26
C GLY A 60 30.59 10.58 -9.42
N ALA A 61 31.30 9.51 -9.78
CA ALA A 61 30.72 8.20 -10.08
C ALA A 61 29.90 7.63 -8.89
N VAL A 62 30.37 7.87 -7.64
CA VAL A 62 29.66 7.42 -6.44
C VAL A 62 28.26 8.02 -6.35
N THR A 63 28.10 9.30 -6.63
CA THR A 63 26.80 9.97 -6.60
C THR A 63 25.95 9.58 -7.81
N ARG A 64 26.53 9.52 -9.02
CA ARG A 64 25.80 9.16 -10.24
C ARG A 64 25.10 7.79 -10.09
N TRP A 65 25.80 6.78 -9.61
CA TRP A 65 25.28 5.42 -9.44
C TRP A 65 24.67 5.17 -8.05
N GLY A 66 25.25 5.74 -7.01
CA GLY A 66 24.80 5.55 -5.63
C GLY A 66 23.43 6.12 -5.36
N LEU A 67 23.07 7.27 -5.96
CA LEU A 67 21.77 7.90 -5.72
C LEU A 67 20.59 7.04 -6.22
N PRO A 68 20.53 6.53 -7.47
CA PRO A 68 19.43 5.67 -7.89
C PRO A 68 19.43 4.32 -7.15
N MET A 69 20.59 3.75 -6.80
CA MET A 69 20.67 2.54 -5.99
C MET A 69 20.13 2.77 -4.58
N SER A 70 20.50 3.88 -3.93
CA SER A 70 20.00 4.26 -2.61
C SER A 70 18.49 4.54 -2.64
N ARG A 71 17.96 5.17 -3.68
CA ARG A 71 16.51 5.34 -3.87
C ARG A 71 15.79 4.00 -4.00
N TYR A 72 16.34 3.06 -4.77
CA TYR A 72 15.77 1.70 -4.85
C TYR A 72 15.72 1.03 -3.47
N ILE A 73 16.86 1.03 -2.74
CA ILE A 73 16.94 0.42 -1.40
C ILE A 73 15.96 1.10 -0.44
N HIS A 74 15.90 2.44 -0.46
CA HIS A 74 14.94 3.23 0.32
C HIS A 74 13.51 2.79 0.06
N HIS A 75 13.07 2.69 -1.20
CA HIS A 75 11.70 2.35 -1.55
C HIS A 75 11.34 0.93 -1.15
N ILE A 76 12.21 -0.05 -1.42
CA ILE A 76 11.91 -1.46 -1.07
C ILE A 76 11.94 -1.68 0.45
N ALA A 77 12.87 -1.02 1.17
CA ALA A 77 12.96 -1.12 2.62
C ALA A 77 11.78 -0.43 3.31
N MET A 78 11.41 0.79 2.89
CA MET A 78 10.21 1.49 3.35
C MET A 78 8.95 0.65 3.13
N ALA A 79 8.75 0.16 1.90
CA ALA A 79 7.60 -0.66 1.57
C ALA A 79 7.56 -1.92 2.45
N THR A 80 8.68 -2.63 2.59
CA THR A 80 8.78 -3.83 3.42
C THR A 80 8.48 -3.55 4.90
N ALA A 81 9.04 -2.46 5.46
CA ALA A 81 8.85 -2.08 6.85
C ALA A 81 7.37 -1.75 7.15
N VAL A 82 6.78 -0.88 6.35
CA VAL A 82 5.38 -0.45 6.51
C VAL A 82 4.42 -1.61 6.20
N GLY A 83 4.68 -2.35 5.11
CA GLY A 83 3.88 -3.53 4.73
C GLY A 83 3.90 -4.63 5.78
N ALA A 84 5.03 -4.87 6.43
CA ALA A 84 5.14 -5.84 7.54
C ALA A 84 4.29 -5.42 8.74
N VAL A 85 4.30 -4.13 9.12
CA VAL A 85 3.44 -3.60 10.20
C VAL A 85 1.96 -3.72 9.84
N ILE A 86 1.57 -3.40 8.61
CA ILE A 86 0.19 -3.57 8.12
C ILE A 86 -0.22 -5.06 8.17
N LEU A 87 0.66 -5.96 7.72
CA LEU A 87 0.40 -7.41 7.75
C LEU A 87 0.22 -7.91 9.19
N ALA A 88 1.06 -7.44 10.14
CA ALA A 88 0.94 -7.73 11.56
C ALA A 88 -0.40 -7.23 12.14
N ALA A 89 -0.83 -6.03 11.75
CA ALA A 89 -2.05 -5.42 12.27
C ALA A 89 -3.35 -6.08 11.74
N VAL A 90 -3.33 -6.61 10.50
CA VAL A 90 -4.55 -7.04 9.80
C VAL A 90 -4.66 -8.55 9.63
N ALA A 91 -3.53 -9.26 9.44
CA ALA A 91 -3.55 -10.66 9.04
C ALA A 91 -3.06 -11.64 10.11
N ILE A 92 -2.18 -11.23 11.02
CA ILE A 92 -1.49 -12.10 11.96
C ILE A 92 -2.03 -11.90 13.39
N PRO A 93 -2.36 -12.97 14.15
CA PRO A 93 -2.73 -12.83 15.55
C PRO A 93 -1.50 -12.42 16.38
N ALA A 94 -1.66 -11.42 17.25
CA ALA A 94 -0.56 -10.94 18.08
C ALA A 94 -0.17 -11.92 19.20
N ARG A 95 -1.12 -12.72 19.69
CA ARG A 95 -0.95 -13.65 20.81
C ARG A 95 -1.49 -15.03 20.49
N VAL A 96 -0.89 -16.05 21.09
CA VAL A 96 -1.43 -17.41 21.06
C VAL A 96 -2.68 -17.43 21.93
N GLY A 97 -3.87 -17.54 21.30
CA GLY A 97 -5.13 -17.57 22.01
C GLY A 97 -5.42 -18.95 22.63
N PRO A 98 -5.98 -19.04 23.85
CA PRO A 98 -6.54 -20.29 24.36
C PRO A 98 -7.76 -20.68 23.52
N ARG A 99 -7.88 -21.99 23.23
CA ARG A 99 -9.02 -22.55 22.50
C ARG A 99 -10.33 -22.24 23.22
N SER A 100 -11.35 -21.95 22.48
CA SER A 100 -12.62 -21.28 22.83
C SER A 100 -13.43 -21.76 24.03
N ARG A 101 -13.13 -22.86 24.71
CA ARG A 101 -13.82 -23.31 25.91
C ARG A 101 -13.17 -22.91 27.24
N GLN A 102 -11.90 -22.56 27.25
CA GLN A 102 -11.12 -22.15 28.44
C GLN A 102 -11.23 -20.63 28.72
N ARG A 103 -11.66 -19.86 27.72
CA ARG A 103 -11.68 -18.39 27.74
C ARG A 103 -12.49 -17.73 28.87
N ARG A 104 -13.56 -18.39 29.38
CA ARG A 104 -14.36 -17.82 30.46
C ARG A 104 -13.77 -18.04 31.85
N ARG A 105 -13.01 -19.13 32.06
CA ARG A 105 -12.31 -19.39 33.35
C ARG A 105 -11.01 -18.56 33.44
N ASP A 106 -10.29 -18.44 32.34
CA ASP A 106 -8.98 -17.75 32.31
C ASP A 106 -9.14 -16.23 32.28
N GLN A 107 -10.26 -15.65 31.81
CA GLN A 107 -10.49 -14.20 31.89
C GLN A 107 -10.60 -13.69 33.35
N LYS A 108 -10.99 -14.51 34.29
CA LYS A 108 -11.01 -14.17 35.72
C LYS A 108 -9.61 -14.27 36.33
N ALA A 109 -8.84 -15.30 35.97
CA ALA A 109 -7.44 -15.49 36.40
C ALA A 109 -6.47 -14.46 35.78
N VAL A 110 -6.67 -14.06 34.50
CA VAL A 110 -5.85 -13.04 33.82
C VAL A 110 -6.05 -11.64 34.39
N ARG A 111 -7.21 -11.33 34.96
CA ARG A 111 -7.44 -10.06 35.71
C ARG A 111 -6.70 -10.03 37.03
N GLU A 112 -6.46 -11.17 37.65
CA GLU A 112 -5.84 -11.26 38.98
C GLU A 112 -4.31 -11.43 38.94
N HIS A 113 -3.70 -11.96 37.86
CA HIS A 113 -2.27 -12.33 37.83
C HIS A 113 -1.45 -11.78 36.65
N GLY A 114 -1.99 -10.87 35.82
CA GLY A 114 -1.21 -10.13 34.83
C GLY A 114 -0.39 -10.97 33.82
N THR A 115 -0.68 -12.26 33.64
CA THR A 115 0.04 -13.12 32.71
C THR A 115 -0.30 -12.77 31.27
N THR A 116 0.63 -12.09 30.63
CA THR A 116 0.65 -11.86 29.18
C THR A 116 0.77 -13.21 28.49
N GLY A 117 -0.29 -13.64 27.77
CA GLY A 117 -0.18 -14.81 26.88
C GLY A 117 1.00 -14.65 25.92
N ASP A 118 1.68 -15.77 25.62
CA ASP A 118 2.87 -15.78 24.77
C ASP A 118 2.62 -15.13 23.42
N GLU A 119 3.58 -14.33 22.96
CA GLU A 119 3.55 -13.69 21.65
C GLU A 119 3.50 -14.77 20.55
N HIS A 120 2.66 -14.56 19.55
CA HIS A 120 2.54 -15.52 18.44
C HIS A 120 3.84 -15.53 17.61
N PRO A 121 4.48 -16.68 17.30
CA PRO A 121 5.77 -16.73 16.60
C PRO A 121 5.80 -16.01 15.25
N LEU A 122 4.69 -16.09 14.47
CA LEU A 122 4.57 -15.32 13.22
C LEU A 122 4.55 -13.82 13.48
N PHE A 123 3.92 -13.36 14.58
CA PHE A 123 3.89 -11.95 14.93
C PHE A 123 5.29 -11.45 15.35
N ALA A 124 5.97 -12.19 16.22
CA ALA A 124 7.34 -11.87 16.59
C ALA A 124 8.26 -11.77 15.36
N ARG A 125 8.14 -12.72 14.42
CA ARG A 125 8.97 -12.75 13.21
C ARG A 125 8.66 -11.61 12.25
N VAL A 126 7.39 -11.28 12.02
CA VAL A 126 7.04 -10.15 11.14
C VAL A 126 7.48 -8.81 11.72
N MET A 127 7.42 -8.64 13.05
CA MET A 127 7.93 -7.44 13.72
C MET A 127 9.46 -7.33 13.63
N GLN A 128 10.20 -8.45 13.68
CA GLN A 128 11.64 -8.46 13.41
C GLN A 128 11.95 -8.04 11.97
N ILE A 129 11.21 -8.57 10.99
CA ILE A 129 11.35 -8.15 9.59
C ILE A 129 11.11 -6.65 9.45
N ALA A 130 10.03 -6.14 10.07
CA ALA A 130 9.71 -4.71 10.05
C ALA A 130 10.83 -3.85 10.68
N ALA A 131 11.39 -4.27 11.81
CA ALA A 131 12.47 -3.54 12.50
C ALA A 131 13.76 -3.49 11.66
N VAL A 132 14.18 -4.63 11.09
CA VAL A 132 15.36 -4.67 10.21
C VAL A 132 15.15 -3.81 8.97
N ALA A 133 14.00 -3.94 8.33
CA ALA A 133 13.66 -3.14 7.15
C ALA A 133 13.60 -1.64 7.48
N ALA A 134 13.11 -1.25 8.66
CA ALA A 134 13.06 0.14 9.10
C ALA A 134 14.46 0.74 9.33
N VAL A 135 15.40 -0.02 9.88
CA VAL A 135 16.79 0.41 10.00
C VAL A 135 17.43 0.60 8.63
N VAL A 136 17.24 -0.36 7.71
CA VAL A 136 17.73 -0.24 6.33
C VAL A 136 17.11 0.96 5.64
N TRP A 137 15.81 1.20 5.84
CA TRP A 137 15.12 2.39 5.31
C TRP A 137 15.74 3.68 5.82
N THR A 138 16.00 3.79 7.13
CA THR A 138 16.61 4.99 7.73
C THR A 138 18.00 5.25 7.15
N ILE A 139 18.85 4.22 7.06
CA ILE A 139 20.20 4.34 6.48
C ILE A 139 20.12 4.76 4.99
N ALA A 140 19.23 4.13 4.23
CA ALA A 140 19.03 4.46 2.82
C ALA A 140 18.48 5.89 2.64
N ALA A 141 17.58 6.36 3.51
CA ALA A 141 17.07 7.73 3.49
C ALA A 141 18.18 8.77 3.74
N ILE A 142 19.09 8.50 4.69
CA ILE A 142 20.27 9.34 4.92
C ILE A 142 21.17 9.35 3.68
N ALA A 143 21.42 8.19 3.07
CA ALA A 143 22.21 8.12 1.85
C ALA A 143 21.58 8.91 0.71
N VAL A 144 20.25 8.81 0.51
CA VAL A 144 19.54 9.60 -0.51
C VAL A 144 19.64 11.10 -0.21
N LEU A 145 19.49 11.54 1.05
CA LEU A 145 19.61 12.94 1.43
C LEU A 145 20.99 13.52 1.05
N VAL A 146 22.07 12.83 1.44
CA VAL A 146 23.45 13.27 1.20
C VAL A 146 23.79 13.22 -0.30
N LEU A 147 23.44 12.14 -1.00
CA LEU A 147 23.71 11.99 -2.43
C LEU A 147 22.84 12.92 -3.29
N SER A 148 21.64 13.28 -2.83
CA SER A 148 20.80 14.29 -3.51
C SER A 148 21.42 15.68 -3.44
N TYR A 149 22.02 16.05 -2.30
CA TYR A 149 22.80 17.29 -2.19
C TYR A 149 24.00 17.28 -3.13
N SER A 150 24.84 16.23 -3.09
CA SER A 150 26.00 16.09 -3.97
C SER A 150 25.61 16.19 -5.45
N SER A 151 24.48 15.56 -5.83
CA SER A 151 23.95 15.62 -7.20
C SER A 151 23.47 17.02 -7.57
N LEU A 152 22.80 17.74 -6.67
CA LEU A 152 22.31 19.11 -6.89
C LEU A 152 23.46 20.12 -6.98
N ALA A 153 24.44 20.00 -6.08
CA ALA A 153 25.62 20.86 -6.04
C ALA A 153 26.62 20.58 -7.18
N GLY A 154 26.46 19.45 -7.92
CA GLY A 154 27.39 19.04 -8.96
C GLY A 154 28.81 18.76 -8.44
N GLN A 155 28.93 18.40 -7.16
CA GLN A 155 30.22 18.19 -6.47
C GLN A 155 30.31 16.78 -5.88
N PRO A 156 31.50 16.12 -5.99
CA PRO A 156 31.74 14.85 -5.33
C PRO A 156 31.58 14.97 -3.80
N LEU A 157 31.26 13.85 -3.16
CA LEU A 157 31.22 13.77 -1.70
C LEU A 157 32.54 14.24 -1.09
N SER A 158 32.48 15.18 -0.16
CA SER A 158 33.64 15.76 0.51
C SER A 158 33.32 16.06 1.98
N THR A 159 34.35 16.10 2.79
CA THR A 159 34.30 16.56 4.19
C THR A 159 34.78 18.01 4.31
N SER A 160 34.95 18.73 3.21
CA SER A 160 35.35 20.15 3.22
C SER A 160 34.30 21.02 3.90
N GLU A 161 34.74 22.15 4.46
CA GLU A 161 33.86 23.13 5.11
C GLU A 161 32.80 23.67 4.14
N GLY A 162 33.19 23.93 2.88
CA GLY A 162 32.27 24.40 1.86
C GLY A 162 31.16 23.41 1.54
N PHE A 163 31.48 22.09 1.45
CA PHE A 163 30.51 21.05 1.24
C PHE A 163 29.55 20.95 2.44
N SER A 164 30.09 20.96 3.67
CA SER A 164 29.28 20.84 4.91
C SER A 164 28.35 22.03 5.10
N THR A 165 28.84 23.24 4.86
CA THR A 165 28.02 24.48 4.95
C THR A 165 26.92 24.48 3.88
N GLY A 166 27.24 24.11 2.65
CA GLY A 166 26.26 23.98 1.57
C GLY A 166 25.21 22.91 1.85
N PHE A 167 25.62 21.76 2.42
CA PHE A 167 24.68 20.73 2.85
C PHE A 167 23.71 21.21 3.93
N LEU A 168 24.17 21.96 4.92
CA LEU A 168 23.32 22.56 5.93
C LEU A 168 22.32 23.53 5.31
N GLY A 169 22.78 24.40 4.39
CA GLY A 169 21.91 25.29 3.63
C GLY A 169 20.86 24.54 2.80
N TYR A 170 21.24 23.43 2.17
CA TYR A 170 20.31 22.57 1.45
C TYR A 170 19.19 22.02 2.33
N VAL A 171 19.54 21.51 3.52
CA VAL A 171 18.57 20.96 4.46
C VAL A 171 17.65 22.04 5.07
N GLN A 172 18.18 23.26 5.30
CA GLN A 172 17.44 24.34 5.96
C GLN A 172 16.56 25.15 5.01
N SER A 173 16.98 25.33 3.76
CA SER A 173 16.38 26.34 2.87
C SER A 173 15.84 25.77 1.55
N ILE A 174 16.22 24.56 1.16
CA ILE A 174 15.77 23.95 -0.10
C ILE A 174 14.68 22.91 0.16
N ALA A 175 13.54 23.05 -0.51
CA ALA A 175 12.37 22.16 -0.30
C ALA A 175 12.70 20.66 -0.39
N THR A 176 13.55 20.29 -1.36
CA THR A 176 13.99 18.88 -1.52
C THR A 176 14.80 18.39 -0.32
N GLY A 177 15.71 19.24 0.21
CA GLY A 177 16.51 18.92 1.39
C GLY A 177 15.65 18.78 2.64
N GLN A 178 14.72 19.72 2.85
CA GLN A 178 13.75 19.68 3.95
C GLN A 178 12.88 18.42 3.91
N ALA A 179 12.39 18.05 2.73
CA ALA A 179 11.58 16.86 2.56
C ALA A 179 12.36 15.56 2.86
N TRP A 180 13.59 15.42 2.34
CA TRP A 180 14.42 14.25 2.63
C TRP A 180 14.83 14.19 4.10
N MET A 181 15.12 15.33 4.74
CA MET A 181 15.37 15.38 6.19
C MET A 181 14.12 14.93 6.98
N THR A 182 12.94 15.40 6.60
CA THR A 182 11.67 14.95 7.19
C THR A 182 11.51 13.43 7.06
N ILE A 183 11.81 12.86 5.89
CA ILE A 183 11.75 11.40 5.67
C ILE A 183 12.75 10.66 6.58
N VAL A 184 13.97 11.17 6.74
CA VAL A 184 14.98 10.57 7.65
C VAL A 184 14.46 10.55 9.09
N VAL A 185 13.91 11.66 9.58
CA VAL A 185 13.34 11.75 10.94
C VAL A 185 12.15 10.78 11.09
N MET A 186 11.25 10.75 10.11
CA MET A 186 10.10 9.83 10.14
C MET A 186 10.53 8.37 10.10
N ALA A 187 11.54 8.01 9.30
CA ALA A 187 12.08 6.65 9.22
C ALA A 187 12.73 6.22 10.55
N GLY A 188 13.50 7.11 11.18
CA GLY A 188 14.10 6.86 12.50
C GLY A 188 13.06 6.68 13.60
N LEU A 189 12.04 7.53 13.59
CA LEU A 189 10.92 7.44 14.52
C LEU A 189 10.12 6.15 14.32
N PHE A 190 9.87 5.79 13.06
CA PHE A 190 9.23 4.53 12.70
C PHE A 190 10.03 3.32 13.18
N ALA A 191 11.36 3.30 12.98
CA ALA A 191 12.25 2.24 13.44
C ALA A 191 12.20 2.06 14.97
N THR A 192 12.17 3.17 15.71
CA THR A 192 12.02 3.18 17.16
C THR A 192 10.67 2.60 17.58
N LEU A 193 9.57 3.06 16.96
CA LEU A 193 8.21 2.60 17.29
C LEU A 193 8.03 1.11 16.96
N VAL A 194 8.50 0.64 15.83
CA VAL A 194 8.42 -0.79 15.44
C VAL A 194 9.16 -1.68 16.44
N SER A 195 10.27 -1.20 17.00
CA SER A 195 11.04 -1.95 18.02
C SER A 195 10.33 -2.01 19.36
N ALA A 196 9.62 -0.96 19.76
CA ALA A 196 8.98 -0.82 21.07
C ALA A 196 7.51 -1.28 21.11
N VAL A 197 6.76 -1.05 20.04
CA VAL A 197 5.31 -1.24 20.01
C VAL A 197 4.95 -2.69 19.70
N ARG A 198 4.07 -3.27 20.55
CA ARG A 198 3.54 -4.64 20.37
C ARG A 198 2.01 -4.70 20.45
N ASN A 199 1.36 -3.60 20.81
CA ASN A 199 -0.09 -3.54 20.86
C ASN A 199 -0.68 -3.09 19.52
N GLN A 200 -1.88 -3.56 19.20
CA GLN A 200 -2.48 -3.31 17.88
C GLN A 200 -2.83 -1.85 17.62
N ALA A 201 -3.17 -1.07 18.65
CA ALA A 201 -3.43 0.36 18.49
C ALA A 201 -2.14 1.11 18.11
N GLY A 202 -1.05 0.81 18.80
CA GLY A 202 0.26 1.37 18.46
C GLY A 202 0.72 0.97 17.06
N LEU A 203 0.48 -0.29 16.62
CA LEU A 203 0.78 -0.71 15.25
C LEU A 203 0.01 0.08 14.20
N PHE A 204 -1.26 0.41 14.49
CA PHE A 204 -2.05 1.28 13.61
C PHE A 204 -1.38 2.66 13.45
N PHE A 205 -1.03 3.32 14.56
CA PHE A 205 -0.37 4.63 14.50
C PHE A 205 1.02 4.55 13.88
N THR A 206 1.76 3.47 14.12
CA THR A 206 3.07 3.23 13.46
C THR A 206 2.89 3.07 11.95
N ALA A 207 1.87 2.32 11.50
CA ALA A 207 1.57 2.19 10.07
C ALA A 207 1.17 3.55 9.45
N VAL A 208 0.33 4.34 10.14
CA VAL A 208 -0.03 5.70 9.70
C VAL A 208 1.22 6.57 9.56
N LEU A 209 2.12 6.59 10.56
CA LEU A 209 3.39 7.34 10.47
C LEU A 209 4.22 6.89 9.27
N GLY A 210 4.34 5.58 9.02
CA GLY A 210 5.06 5.08 7.85
C GLY A 210 4.42 5.51 6.51
N LEU A 211 3.10 5.54 6.44
CA LEU A 211 2.37 5.99 5.25
C LEU A 211 2.44 7.51 5.06
N THR A 212 2.48 8.30 6.13
CA THR A 212 2.62 9.78 5.99
C THR A 212 4.00 10.19 5.46
N ALA A 213 5.03 9.33 5.55
CA ALA A 213 6.33 9.58 4.91
C ALA A 213 6.25 9.64 3.36
N ILE A 214 5.14 9.18 2.76
CA ILE A 214 4.87 9.31 1.32
C ILE A 214 4.60 10.77 0.94
N VAL A 215 4.02 11.57 1.85
CA VAL A 215 3.63 12.96 1.57
C VAL A 215 4.82 13.82 1.12
N PRO A 216 5.91 13.94 1.90
CA PRO A 216 7.05 14.73 1.45
C PRO A 216 7.68 14.17 0.16
N MET A 217 7.60 12.86 -0.09
CA MET A 217 8.06 12.28 -1.36
C MET A 217 7.23 12.72 -2.56
N ALA A 218 5.91 12.83 -2.40
CA ALA A 218 5.01 13.27 -3.46
C ALA A 218 5.14 14.77 -3.75
N LEU A 219 5.45 15.58 -2.74
CA LEU A 219 5.54 17.04 -2.85
C LEU A 219 6.82 17.56 -3.53
N VAL A 220 7.91 16.76 -3.56
CA VAL A 220 9.23 17.21 -4.08
C VAL A 220 9.71 16.46 -5.31
N GLY A 221 8.86 15.66 -5.94
CA GLY A 221 9.18 15.00 -7.22
C GLY A 221 9.06 15.96 -8.41
N HIS A 222 9.43 15.50 -9.61
CA HIS A 222 9.17 16.20 -10.89
C HIS A 222 7.69 16.50 -11.15
N SER A 223 6.79 15.96 -10.33
CA SER A 223 5.37 16.30 -10.32
C SER A 223 5.08 17.68 -9.73
N ALA A 224 6.07 18.33 -9.13
CA ALA A 224 5.91 19.63 -8.50
C ALA A 224 6.04 20.82 -9.49
N SER A 225 6.46 20.57 -10.72
CA SER A 225 6.61 21.55 -11.79
C SER A 225 5.65 21.20 -12.94
N GLY A 226 5.00 22.18 -13.52
CA GLY A 226 4.13 22.03 -14.68
C GLY A 226 2.65 22.25 -14.42
N ASP A 227 1.88 22.23 -15.52
CA ASP A 227 0.42 22.31 -15.49
C ASP A 227 -0.18 21.13 -14.70
N ASP A 228 -1.29 21.37 -14.01
CA ASP A 228 -2.01 20.36 -13.23
C ASP A 228 -1.23 19.73 -12.06
N HIS A 229 -0.42 20.57 -11.37
CA HIS A 229 0.41 20.20 -10.21
C HIS A 229 -0.35 19.36 -9.16
N MET A 230 -1.60 19.71 -8.86
CA MET A 230 -2.39 18.98 -7.85
C MET A 230 -2.73 17.56 -8.30
N ALA A 231 -3.08 17.36 -9.57
CA ALA A 231 -3.34 16.02 -10.10
C ALA A 231 -2.06 15.17 -10.10
N ALA A 232 -0.92 15.76 -10.44
CA ALA A 232 0.37 15.09 -10.44
C ALA A 232 0.79 14.64 -9.03
N VAL A 233 0.70 15.52 -8.03
CA VAL A 233 1.03 15.21 -6.62
C VAL A 233 0.07 14.17 -6.05
N ASN A 234 -1.23 14.33 -6.24
CA ASN A 234 -2.25 13.43 -5.73
C ASN A 234 -2.15 12.03 -6.35
N SER A 235 -1.96 11.95 -7.67
CA SER A 235 -1.81 10.66 -8.36
C SER A 235 -0.51 9.96 -7.94
N LEU A 236 0.61 10.68 -7.79
CA LEU A 236 1.87 10.12 -7.29
C LEU A 236 1.74 9.63 -5.86
N GLY A 237 1.10 10.39 -4.97
CA GLY A 237 0.84 10.00 -3.59
C GLY A 237 0.02 8.70 -3.50
N LEU A 238 -1.06 8.59 -4.28
CA LEU A 238 -1.87 7.36 -4.39
C LEU A 238 -1.07 6.19 -4.97
N HIS A 239 -0.24 6.45 -5.98
CA HIS A 239 0.63 5.43 -6.57
C HIS A 239 1.58 4.85 -5.53
N LEU A 240 2.29 5.70 -4.80
CA LEU A 240 3.21 5.30 -3.74
C LEU A 240 2.49 4.56 -2.60
N LEU A 241 1.31 5.02 -2.20
CA LEU A 241 0.47 4.35 -1.19
C LEU A 241 0.14 2.91 -1.64
N GLY A 242 -0.33 2.75 -2.86
CA GLY A 242 -0.63 1.44 -3.42
C GLY A 242 0.62 0.54 -3.51
N VAL A 243 1.74 1.08 -3.98
CA VAL A 243 3.03 0.35 -4.06
C VAL A 243 3.48 -0.10 -2.68
N VAL A 244 3.48 0.76 -1.66
CA VAL A 244 3.90 0.42 -0.30
C VAL A 244 3.06 -0.71 0.29
N ILE A 245 1.75 -0.68 0.11
CA ILE A 245 0.85 -1.73 0.61
C ILE A 245 1.06 -3.04 -0.16
N TRP A 246 1.14 -2.97 -1.48
CA TRP A 246 1.22 -4.16 -2.34
C TRP A 246 2.60 -4.82 -2.30
N VAL A 247 3.63 -4.07 -2.67
CA VAL A 247 5.02 -4.60 -2.68
C VAL A 247 5.47 -4.94 -1.27
N GLY A 248 5.20 -4.04 -0.31
CA GLY A 248 5.63 -4.21 1.07
C GLY A 248 4.99 -5.41 1.74
N GLY A 249 3.67 -5.61 1.57
CA GLY A 249 2.99 -6.77 2.11
C GLY A 249 3.46 -8.09 1.49
N LEU A 250 3.73 -8.11 0.17
CA LEU A 250 4.22 -9.32 -0.51
C LEU A 250 5.66 -9.65 -0.13
N THR A 251 6.52 -8.64 -0.05
CA THR A 251 7.92 -8.80 0.39
C THR A 251 7.98 -9.26 1.85
N ALA A 252 7.17 -8.68 2.74
CA ALA A 252 7.07 -9.13 4.11
C ALA A 252 6.56 -10.58 4.21
N LEU A 253 5.57 -10.95 3.40
CA LEU A 253 5.01 -12.29 3.37
C LEU A 253 6.03 -13.34 2.92
N ILE A 254 6.84 -13.06 1.87
CA ILE A 254 7.86 -14.00 1.40
C ILE A 254 9.04 -14.12 2.38
N LEU A 255 9.42 -13.03 3.05
CA LEU A 255 10.43 -13.06 4.12
C LEU A 255 9.93 -13.84 5.35
N LEU A 256 8.62 -13.87 5.56
CA LEU A 256 7.96 -14.65 6.61
C LEU A 256 7.76 -16.12 6.24
N ALA A 257 7.94 -16.49 4.96
CA ALA A 257 7.67 -17.84 4.44
C ALA A 257 8.32 -18.99 5.23
N PRO A 258 9.59 -18.90 5.70
CA PRO A 258 10.18 -19.98 6.51
C PRO A 258 9.44 -20.21 7.83
N GLU A 259 8.97 -19.15 8.49
CA GLU A 259 8.20 -19.27 9.74
C GLU A 259 6.78 -19.77 9.47
N ILE A 260 6.13 -19.30 8.41
CA ILE A 260 4.82 -19.83 7.96
C ILE A 260 4.95 -21.33 7.71
N ARG A 261 6.00 -21.80 7.03
CA ARG A 261 6.26 -23.22 6.79
C ARG A 261 6.39 -23.99 8.11
N ARG A 262 7.20 -23.47 9.05
CA ARG A 262 7.42 -24.11 10.36
C ARG A 262 6.09 -24.30 11.10
N GLN A 263 5.28 -23.25 11.20
CA GLN A 263 3.98 -23.28 11.86
C GLN A 263 2.99 -24.19 11.13
N ALA A 264 2.91 -24.10 9.80
CA ALA A 264 2.03 -24.94 9.00
C ALA A 264 2.41 -26.43 9.11
N SER A 265 3.70 -26.77 9.08
CA SER A 265 4.16 -28.15 9.25
C SER A 265 3.85 -28.70 10.65
N ALA A 266 3.99 -27.88 11.69
CA ALA A 266 3.64 -28.27 13.06
C ALA A 266 2.13 -28.49 13.24
N LEU A 267 1.28 -27.71 12.57
CA LEU A 267 -0.16 -27.89 12.54
C LEU A 267 -0.56 -29.14 11.76
N THR A 268 0.10 -29.40 10.61
CA THR A 268 -0.16 -30.60 9.82
C THR A 268 0.20 -31.87 10.58
N ALA A 269 1.33 -31.87 11.32
CA ALA A 269 1.72 -33.01 12.14
C ALA A 269 0.70 -33.33 13.28
N LYS A 270 -0.14 -32.35 13.65
CA LYS A 270 -1.22 -32.48 14.64
C LYS A 270 -2.61 -32.67 14.00
N ASP A 271 -2.69 -32.84 12.71
CA ASP A 271 -3.93 -32.87 11.90
C ASP A 271 -4.83 -31.63 12.12
N GLN A 272 -4.22 -30.44 12.24
CA GLN A 272 -4.87 -29.19 12.60
C GLN A 272 -4.85 -28.14 11.46
N GLY A 273 -4.79 -28.54 10.19
CA GLY A 273 -5.00 -27.63 9.05
C GLY A 273 -3.82 -26.71 8.72
N GLY A 274 -2.61 -27.26 8.56
CA GLY A 274 -1.42 -26.49 8.18
C GLY A 274 -1.55 -25.70 6.86
N PRO A 275 -2.05 -26.30 5.76
CA PRO A 275 -2.31 -25.57 4.51
C PRO A 275 -3.34 -24.47 4.64
N GLU A 276 -4.32 -24.61 5.54
CA GLU A 276 -5.36 -23.62 5.79
C GLU A 276 -4.81 -22.33 6.44
N LEU A 277 -3.76 -22.44 7.26
CA LEU A 277 -3.05 -21.27 7.78
C LEU A 277 -2.53 -20.42 6.63
N VAL A 278 -1.84 -21.05 5.65
CA VAL A 278 -1.30 -20.37 4.46
C VAL A 278 -2.44 -19.74 3.66
N GLY A 279 -3.49 -20.50 3.35
CA GLY A 279 -4.66 -20.02 2.61
C GLY A 279 -5.37 -18.85 3.31
N THR A 280 -5.43 -18.86 4.64
CA THR A 280 -6.07 -17.79 5.42
C THR A 280 -5.25 -16.50 5.40
N LEU A 281 -3.94 -16.58 5.59
CA LEU A 281 -3.03 -15.42 5.51
C LEU A 281 -3.09 -14.77 4.13
N LEU A 282 -2.99 -15.60 3.07
CA LEU A 282 -3.05 -15.14 1.69
C LEU A 282 -4.38 -14.50 1.33
N ARG A 283 -5.51 -15.09 1.73
CA ARG A 283 -6.83 -14.53 1.47
C ARG A 283 -7.00 -13.15 2.11
N ARG A 284 -6.48 -12.95 3.33
CA ARG A 284 -6.53 -11.66 4.02
C ARG A 284 -5.68 -10.61 3.32
N TYR A 285 -4.46 -10.98 2.93
CA TYR A 285 -3.58 -10.09 2.20
C TYR A 285 -4.08 -9.81 0.77
N SER A 286 -4.64 -10.80 0.07
CA SER A 286 -5.12 -10.69 -1.31
C SER A 286 -6.15 -9.58 -1.51
N VAL A 287 -6.98 -9.28 -0.51
CA VAL A 287 -7.94 -8.15 -0.59
C VAL A 287 -7.19 -6.82 -0.63
N LEU A 288 -6.21 -6.63 0.27
CA LEU A 288 -5.38 -5.43 0.29
C LEU A 288 -4.56 -5.29 -0.99
N ALA A 289 -3.96 -6.38 -1.46
CA ALA A 289 -3.18 -6.42 -2.69
C ALA A 289 -4.02 -6.06 -3.92
N MET A 290 -5.27 -6.52 -3.99
CA MET A 290 -6.17 -6.17 -5.10
C MET A 290 -6.53 -4.68 -5.10
N LEU A 291 -6.88 -4.12 -3.94
CA LEU A 291 -7.18 -2.70 -3.83
C LEU A 291 -5.95 -1.85 -4.18
N ALA A 292 -4.78 -2.24 -3.68
CA ALA A 292 -3.53 -1.58 -3.98
C ALA A 292 -3.16 -1.66 -5.48
N LEU A 293 -3.35 -2.82 -6.12
CA LEU A 293 -3.13 -2.98 -7.57
C LEU A 293 -4.03 -2.04 -8.39
N ILE A 294 -5.33 -1.97 -8.05
CA ILE A 294 -6.27 -1.05 -8.70
C ILE A 294 -5.79 0.40 -8.52
N THR A 295 -5.41 0.78 -7.30
CA THR A 295 -4.89 2.12 -7.02
C THR A 295 -3.63 2.43 -7.82
N VAL A 296 -2.67 1.49 -7.89
CA VAL A 296 -1.42 1.62 -8.67
C VAL A 296 -1.71 1.75 -10.17
N ALA A 297 -2.63 0.94 -10.70
CA ALA A 297 -2.98 0.97 -12.11
C ALA A 297 -3.65 2.29 -12.50
N LEU A 298 -4.66 2.73 -11.74
CA LEU A 298 -5.39 3.98 -12.03
C LEU A 298 -4.47 5.20 -11.88
N SER A 299 -3.74 5.30 -10.77
CA SER A 299 -2.79 6.40 -10.56
C SER A 299 -1.64 6.37 -11.57
N GLY A 300 -1.22 5.18 -12.02
CA GLY A 300 -0.22 5.02 -13.07
C GLY A 300 -0.69 5.56 -14.41
N ILE A 301 -1.96 5.32 -14.77
CA ILE A 301 -2.57 5.88 -16.00
C ILE A 301 -2.59 7.41 -15.93
N ILE A 302 -3.05 7.98 -14.82
CA ILE A 302 -3.08 9.44 -14.62
C ILE A 302 -1.67 10.04 -14.72
N ASN A 303 -0.69 9.42 -14.05
CA ASN A 303 0.71 9.88 -14.14
C ASN A 303 1.29 9.75 -15.55
N ALA A 304 0.84 8.79 -16.34
CA ALA A 304 1.25 8.63 -17.73
C ALA A 304 0.63 9.73 -18.62
N ASP A 305 -0.65 9.98 -18.46
CA ASP A 305 -1.41 11.00 -19.20
C ASP A 305 -0.81 12.40 -19.04
N LEU A 306 -0.41 12.75 -17.81
CA LEU A 306 0.23 14.03 -17.50
C LEU A 306 1.65 14.20 -18.12
N ARG A 307 2.28 13.15 -18.66
CA ARG A 307 3.68 13.17 -19.12
C ARG A 307 3.87 12.71 -20.55
N ILE A 308 2.82 12.27 -21.21
CA ILE A 308 2.82 11.74 -22.57
C ILE A 308 1.71 12.40 -23.37
N GLU A 309 2.04 13.17 -24.40
CA GLU A 309 1.06 13.85 -25.26
C GLU A 309 0.50 12.92 -26.35
N SER A 310 1.28 11.92 -26.77
CA SER A 310 0.88 11.00 -27.82
C SER A 310 1.36 9.58 -27.59
N LEU A 311 0.57 8.60 -28.04
CA LEU A 311 0.93 7.18 -27.94
C LEU A 311 2.25 6.85 -28.66
N ARG A 312 2.64 7.65 -29.67
CA ARG A 312 3.92 7.48 -30.36
C ARG A 312 5.11 7.69 -29.41
N GLN A 313 5.01 8.63 -28.48
CA GLN A 313 6.08 8.92 -27.51
C GLN A 313 6.33 7.75 -26.54
N LEU A 314 5.36 6.83 -26.36
CA LEU A 314 5.55 5.63 -25.53
C LEU A 314 6.67 4.71 -26.06
N LEU A 315 6.90 4.68 -27.36
CA LEU A 315 7.93 3.84 -27.95
C LEU A 315 9.11 4.63 -28.53
N ALA A 316 8.93 5.94 -28.74
CA ALA A 316 9.93 6.80 -29.38
C ALA A 316 10.87 7.51 -28.37
N SER A 317 10.50 7.59 -27.08
CA SER A 317 11.31 8.23 -26.04
C SER A 317 11.83 7.23 -25.01
N PRO A 318 13.04 7.44 -24.44
CA PRO A 318 13.56 6.59 -23.34
C PRO A 318 12.59 6.54 -22.15
N TYR A 319 11.97 7.66 -21.82
CA TYR A 319 10.93 7.76 -20.79
C TYR A 319 9.72 6.88 -21.10
N GLY A 320 9.18 6.98 -22.32
CA GLY A 320 8.02 6.21 -22.78
C GLY A 320 8.28 4.71 -22.80
N VAL A 321 9.46 4.27 -23.25
CA VAL A 321 9.86 2.86 -23.23
C VAL A 321 9.87 2.32 -21.80
N MET A 322 10.46 3.04 -20.83
CA MET A 322 10.44 2.63 -19.43
C MET A 322 9.00 2.58 -18.86
N LEU A 323 8.16 3.53 -19.23
CA LEU A 323 6.76 3.55 -18.82
C LEU A 323 5.99 2.36 -19.41
N THR A 324 6.22 2.03 -20.68
CA THR A 324 5.62 0.85 -21.35
C THR A 324 6.04 -0.46 -20.68
N LEU A 325 7.33 -0.60 -20.35
CA LEU A 325 7.83 -1.76 -19.60
C LEU A 325 7.16 -1.89 -18.21
N LYS A 326 6.98 -0.77 -17.50
CA LYS A 326 6.26 -0.76 -16.22
C LYS A 326 4.79 -1.16 -16.38
N ALA A 327 4.11 -0.68 -17.41
CA ALA A 327 2.73 -1.05 -17.69
C ALA A 327 2.60 -2.55 -18.02
N ALA A 328 3.47 -3.08 -18.88
CA ALA A 328 3.50 -4.50 -19.20
C ALA A 328 3.80 -5.38 -17.97
N ALA A 329 4.75 -4.98 -17.12
CA ALA A 329 5.04 -5.66 -15.87
C ALA A 329 3.83 -5.64 -14.91
N THR A 330 3.12 -4.52 -14.80
CA THR A 330 1.91 -4.38 -13.98
C THR A 330 0.80 -5.31 -14.47
N LEU A 331 0.61 -5.43 -15.77
CA LEU A 331 -0.35 -6.39 -16.37
C LEU A 331 0.04 -7.84 -16.09
N GLY A 332 1.32 -8.18 -16.20
CA GLY A 332 1.85 -9.50 -15.82
C GLY A 332 1.60 -9.82 -14.34
N LEU A 333 1.89 -8.87 -13.45
CA LEU A 333 1.62 -8.98 -12.02
C LEU A 333 0.11 -9.13 -11.72
N ALA A 334 -0.75 -8.39 -12.43
CA ALA A 334 -2.19 -8.52 -12.32
C ALA A 334 -2.69 -9.92 -12.72
N ALA A 335 -2.13 -10.49 -13.80
CA ALA A 335 -2.43 -11.85 -14.26
C ALA A 335 -2.00 -12.91 -13.22
N ILE A 336 -0.82 -12.78 -12.62
CA ILE A 336 -0.35 -13.69 -11.56
C ILE A 336 -1.24 -13.55 -10.32
N GLY A 337 -1.56 -12.33 -9.89
CA GLY A 337 -2.47 -12.06 -8.77
C GLY A 337 -3.87 -12.64 -8.99
N TRP A 338 -4.39 -12.54 -10.21
CA TRP A 338 -5.65 -13.18 -10.60
C TRP A 338 -5.57 -14.71 -10.50
N MET A 339 -4.47 -15.31 -10.97
CA MET A 339 -4.21 -16.76 -10.87
C MET A 339 -4.13 -17.24 -9.40
N HIS A 340 -3.45 -16.48 -8.53
CA HIS A 340 -3.44 -16.75 -7.08
C HIS A 340 -4.86 -16.79 -6.52
N ARG A 341 -5.68 -15.80 -6.86
CA ARG A 341 -7.02 -15.61 -6.31
C ARG A 341 -8.02 -16.63 -6.85
N SER A 342 -7.96 -16.94 -8.14
CA SER A 342 -8.92 -17.83 -8.80
C SER A 342 -8.59 -19.32 -8.61
N TRP A 343 -7.31 -19.69 -8.55
CA TRP A 343 -6.91 -21.09 -8.59
C TRP A 343 -6.19 -21.58 -7.32
N ILE A 344 -5.24 -20.83 -6.78
CA ILE A 344 -4.35 -21.31 -5.73
C ILE A 344 -4.99 -21.18 -4.34
N ILE A 345 -5.49 -19.99 -3.99
CA ILE A 345 -6.08 -19.72 -2.66
C ILE A 345 -7.29 -20.61 -2.38
N PRO A 346 -8.24 -20.85 -3.31
CA PRO A 346 -9.36 -21.75 -3.08
C PRO A 346 -8.94 -23.19 -2.81
N ARG A 347 -7.91 -23.69 -3.52
CA ARG A 347 -7.38 -25.05 -3.31
C ARG A 347 -6.74 -25.24 -1.94
N LEU A 348 -6.05 -24.23 -1.42
CA LEU A 348 -5.48 -24.26 -0.07
C LEU A 348 -6.54 -24.12 1.02
N ALA A 349 -7.62 -23.39 0.76
CA ALA A 349 -8.72 -23.18 1.72
C ALA A 349 -9.72 -24.36 1.75
N GLY A 350 -9.84 -25.13 0.68
CA GLY A 350 -10.84 -26.19 0.51
C GLY A 350 -10.39 -27.58 0.95
N ALA A 351 -9.17 -27.76 1.42
CA ALA A 351 -8.60 -29.08 1.73
C ALA A 351 -9.32 -29.82 2.89
N HIS A 352 -10.16 -29.14 3.68
CA HIS A 352 -10.88 -29.73 4.82
C HIS A 352 -12.36 -29.33 4.89
N ALA A 353 -13.03 -29.04 3.78
CA ALA A 353 -14.48 -28.97 3.78
C ALA A 353 -15.03 -30.38 4.04
N GLY A 354 -15.43 -30.65 5.30
CA GLY A 354 -15.95 -31.94 5.74
C GLY A 354 -17.16 -32.42 4.93
N PRO A 355 -17.64 -33.67 5.14
CA PRO A 355 -18.67 -34.32 4.31
C PRO A 355 -20.00 -33.59 4.18
N GLY A 356 -20.27 -32.57 4.99
CA GLY A 356 -21.50 -31.76 4.95
C GLY A 356 -21.56 -30.67 3.88
N ALA A 357 -20.47 -30.35 3.16
CA ALA A 357 -20.46 -29.36 2.09
C ALA A 357 -21.02 -29.86 0.75
N SER A 358 -21.28 -31.17 0.63
CA SER A 358 -21.81 -31.82 -0.58
C SER A 358 -23.29 -31.52 -0.87
N ALA A 359 -24.02 -30.86 0.05
CA ALA A 359 -25.46 -30.64 -0.10
C ALA A 359 -25.84 -29.42 -0.96
N ARG A 360 -24.90 -28.67 -1.53
CA ARG A 360 -25.19 -27.47 -2.35
C ARG A 360 -24.71 -27.55 -3.79
N GLY A 361 -24.71 -28.74 -4.42
CA GLY A 361 -24.62 -28.88 -5.88
C GLY A 361 -23.44 -28.20 -6.61
N LEU A 362 -22.43 -27.69 -5.88
CA LEU A 362 -21.19 -27.21 -6.46
C LEU A 362 -20.26 -28.41 -6.57
N GLU A 363 -20.10 -28.92 -7.78
CA GLU A 363 -19.09 -29.93 -8.09
C GLU A 363 -17.77 -29.53 -7.41
N LYS A 364 -17.33 -30.43 -6.50
CA LYS A 364 -15.98 -30.35 -5.97
C LYS A 364 -15.03 -30.40 -7.18
N PRO A 365 -14.13 -29.45 -7.39
CA PRO A 365 -13.03 -29.70 -8.29
C PRO A 365 -12.32 -30.92 -7.72
N ALA A 366 -12.44 -32.06 -8.41
CA ALA A 366 -11.76 -33.29 -8.13
C ALA A 366 -10.26 -33.07 -8.33
N LEU A 367 -9.60 -32.62 -7.28
CA LEU A 367 -8.15 -32.54 -7.20
C LEU A 367 -7.76 -32.80 -5.76
N SER A 368 -7.35 -34.04 -5.51
CA SER A 368 -6.35 -34.39 -4.51
C SER A 368 -5.02 -33.72 -4.91
N ALA A 369 -5.00 -32.39 -5.04
CA ALA A 369 -3.79 -31.67 -5.33
C ALA A 369 -2.92 -31.78 -4.09
N ASP A 370 -1.79 -32.46 -4.23
CA ASP A 370 -0.77 -32.59 -3.18
C ASP A 370 -0.50 -31.18 -2.61
N PRO A 371 -0.78 -30.93 -1.32
CA PRO A 371 -0.61 -29.60 -0.71
C PRO A 371 0.81 -29.07 -0.86
N TRP A 372 1.81 -29.97 -0.96
CA TRP A 372 3.20 -29.61 -1.17
C TRP A 372 3.44 -29.01 -2.57
N ARG A 373 2.83 -29.59 -3.62
CA ARG A 373 2.94 -29.03 -4.98
C ARG A 373 2.23 -27.70 -5.09
N THR A 374 1.06 -27.56 -4.49
CA THR A 374 0.29 -26.30 -4.51
C THR A 374 1.02 -25.17 -3.77
N THR A 375 1.57 -25.46 -2.59
CA THR A 375 2.35 -24.46 -1.85
C THR A 375 3.68 -24.13 -2.52
N ARG A 376 4.34 -25.10 -3.18
CA ARG A 376 5.55 -24.85 -3.96
C ARG A 376 5.28 -23.90 -5.13
N MET A 377 4.25 -24.18 -5.92
CA MET A 377 3.84 -23.31 -7.04
C MET A 377 3.51 -21.91 -6.57
N LEU A 378 2.78 -21.78 -5.47
CA LEU A 378 2.46 -20.49 -4.83
C LEU A 378 3.73 -19.68 -4.54
N TRP A 379 4.67 -20.24 -3.78
CA TRP A 379 5.87 -19.51 -3.35
C TRP A 379 6.83 -19.22 -4.52
N GLN A 380 6.85 -20.06 -5.55
CA GLN A 380 7.59 -19.79 -6.78
C GLN A 380 7.00 -18.59 -7.54
N LEU A 381 5.67 -18.51 -7.65
CA LEU A 381 5.00 -17.35 -8.26
C LEU A 381 5.20 -16.08 -7.45
N ILE A 382 5.13 -16.15 -6.12
CA ILE A 382 5.42 -14.99 -5.25
C ILE A 382 6.89 -14.54 -5.43
N LEU A 383 7.84 -15.46 -5.61
CA LEU A 383 9.23 -15.10 -5.91
C LEU A 383 9.33 -14.32 -7.23
N VAL A 384 8.64 -14.78 -8.27
CA VAL A 384 8.60 -14.09 -9.58
C VAL A 384 7.94 -12.71 -9.43
N GLU A 385 6.83 -12.62 -8.71
CA GLU A 385 6.17 -11.32 -8.43
C GLU A 385 7.12 -10.36 -7.72
N VAL A 386 7.80 -10.81 -6.66
CA VAL A 386 8.75 -9.97 -5.91
C VAL A 386 9.92 -9.53 -6.78
N ALA A 387 10.47 -10.43 -7.61
CA ALA A 387 11.56 -10.08 -8.52
C ALA A 387 11.10 -9.04 -9.57
N LEU A 388 9.92 -9.22 -10.14
CA LEU A 388 9.35 -8.28 -11.12
C LEU A 388 9.04 -6.93 -10.48
N MET A 389 8.45 -6.92 -9.28
CA MET A 389 8.20 -5.69 -8.51
C MET A 389 9.50 -4.97 -8.17
N ALA A 390 10.52 -5.71 -7.72
CA ALA A 390 11.84 -5.15 -7.44
C ALA A 390 12.45 -4.51 -8.69
N ALA A 391 12.38 -5.17 -9.84
CA ALA A 391 12.85 -4.64 -11.12
C ALA A 391 12.10 -3.35 -11.51
N VAL A 392 10.76 -3.33 -11.36
CA VAL A 392 9.93 -2.14 -11.65
C VAL A 392 10.32 -0.97 -10.74
N ILE A 393 10.57 -1.21 -9.44
CA ILE A 393 11.03 -0.17 -8.51
C ILE A 393 12.42 0.32 -8.92
N GLY A 394 13.31 -0.58 -9.35
CA GLY A 394 14.63 -0.24 -9.86
C GLY A 394 14.56 0.69 -11.08
N VAL A 395 13.77 0.33 -12.10
CA VAL A 395 13.49 1.19 -13.25
C VAL A 395 12.89 2.52 -12.81
N SER A 396 11.98 2.52 -11.85
CA SER A 396 11.34 3.75 -11.34
C SER A 396 12.33 4.70 -10.65
N ALA A 397 13.35 4.15 -9.97
CA ALA A 397 14.40 4.95 -9.34
C ALA A 397 15.27 5.72 -10.36
N VAL A 398 15.43 5.17 -11.57
CA VAL A 398 16.12 5.80 -12.70
C VAL A 398 15.16 6.75 -13.44
N LEU A 399 13.91 6.34 -13.67
CA LEU A 399 12.89 7.15 -14.36
C LEU A 399 12.71 8.53 -13.71
N GLY A 400 12.79 8.61 -12.38
CA GLY A 400 12.74 9.88 -11.64
C GLY A 400 13.94 10.83 -11.89
N ARG A 401 14.87 10.47 -12.77
CA ARG A 401 15.99 11.32 -13.24
C ARG A 401 15.99 11.52 -14.75
N THR A 402 15.05 10.90 -15.44
CA THR A 402 14.91 10.99 -16.91
C THR A 402 13.84 12.02 -17.22
N SER A 403 14.16 13.03 -18.01
CA SER A 403 13.20 14.07 -18.40
C SER A 403 12.04 13.47 -19.19
N PRO A 404 10.79 13.80 -18.83
CA PRO A 404 9.64 13.42 -19.63
C PRO A 404 9.67 14.11 -20.99
N PRO A 405 8.99 13.58 -22.01
CA PRO A 405 8.93 14.19 -23.33
C PRO A 405 8.06 15.47 -23.38
N VAL A 406 7.23 15.69 -22.36
CA VAL A 406 6.45 16.93 -22.19
C VAL A 406 7.30 17.96 -21.47
N SER A 407 7.31 19.21 -21.96
CA SER A 407 8.02 20.29 -21.28
C SER A 407 7.37 20.59 -19.93
N GLU A 408 8.18 20.61 -18.87
CA GLU A 408 7.76 21.03 -17.53
C GLU A 408 7.85 22.56 -17.34
N GLU A 409 8.33 23.30 -18.35
CA GLU A 409 8.41 24.75 -18.32
C GLU A 409 7.08 25.39 -18.68
N LEU A 410 6.69 26.40 -17.92
CA LEU A 410 5.51 27.20 -18.26
C LEU A 410 5.74 27.90 -19.61
N PRO A 411 4.71 27.99 -20.47
CA PRO A 411 4.81 28.74 -21.71
C PRO A 411 5.29 30.17 -21.44
N PRO A 412 6.11 30.76 -22.32
CA PRO A 412 6.62 32.12 -22.15
C PRO A 412 5.51 33.19 -22.02
N ASP A 413 4.33 32.89 -22.53
CA ASP A 413 3.11 33.71 -22.52
C ASP A 413 2.11 33.29 -21.43
N ALA A 414 2.55 32.50 -20.44
CA ALA A 414 1.68 32.05 -19.35
C ALA A 414 1.06 33.25 -18.62
N THR A 415 -0.25 33.18 -18.42
CA THR A 415 -0.98 34.22 -17.67
C THR A 415 -0.59 34.19 -16.19
N PRO A 416 -0.71 35.33 -15.45
CA PRO A 416 -0.47 35.34 -14.01
C PRO A 416 -1.31 34.32 -13.25
N ALA A 417 -2.55 34.06 -13.67
CA ALA A 417 -3.41 33.05 -13.09
C ALA A 417 -2.82 31.64 -13.28
N ARG A 418 -2.32 31.32 -14.48
CA ARG A 418 -1.68 30.05 -14.78
C ARG A 418 -0.39 29.85 -13.99
N THR A 419 0.41 30.90 -13.86
CA THR A 419 1.64 30.88 -13.06
C THR A 419 1.37 30.60 -11.57
N LEU A 420 0.28 31.17 -11.01
CA LEU A 420 -0.04 31.03 -9.59
C LEU A 420 -0.84 29.78 -9.26
N THR A 421 -1.72 29.33 -10.15
CA THR A 421 -2.68 28.25 -9.87
C THR A 421 -2.42 26.97 -10.68
N GLY A 422 -1.56 27.04 -11.71
CA GLY A 422 -1.36 25.97 -12.70
C GLY A 422 -2.46 25.91 -13.77
N TYR A 423 -3.40 26.88 -13.79
CA TYR A 423 -4.54 26.88 -14.71
C TYR A 423 -4.88 28.29 -15.20
N ASP A 424 -5.41 28.35 -16.41
CA ASP A 424 -5.93 29.59 -16.96
C ASP A 424 -7.14 30.09 -16.16
N LEU A 425 -7.34 31.42 -16.17
CA LEU A 425 -8.44 32.06 -15.47
C LEU A 425 -9.77 31.52 -16.03
N PRO A 426 -10.68 31.01 -15.17
CA PRO A 426 -11.99 30.56 -15.64
C PRO A 426 -12.84 31.75 -16.12
N PRO A 427 -13.89 31.51 -16.94
CA PRO A 427 -14.83 32.57 -17.35
C PRO A 427 -15.50 33.20 -16.12
N ALA A 428 -16.14 34.36 -16.32
CA ALA A 428 -16.83 35.08 -15.24
C ALA A 428 -17.78 34.17 -14.44
N PRO A 429 -17.88 34.33 -13.10
CA PRO A 429 -18.66 33.44 -12.25
C PRO A 429 -20.16 33.66 -12.44
N GLU A 430 -20.74 32.92 -13.34
CA GLU A 430 -22.18 32.81 -13.54
C GLU A 430 -22.72 31.53 -12.90
N LEU A 431 -24.00 31.52 -12.49
CA LEU A 431 -24.61 30.35 -11.87
C LEU A 431 -24.50 29.09 -12.76
N ALA A 432 -24.66 29.25 -14.06
CA ALA A 432 -24.52 28.15 -15.02
C ALA A 432 -23.13 27.52 -14.98
N ASN A 433 -22.08 28.34 -14.86
CA ASN A 433 -20.69 27.90 -14.86
C ASN A 433 -20.32 27.03 -13.65
N TYR A 434 -21.03 27.18 -12.52
CA TYR A 434 -20.85 26.30 -11.36
C TYR A 434 -21.29 24.86 -11.62
N PHE A 435 -22.13 24.62 -12.64
CA PHE A 435 -22.62 23.26 -13.00
C PHE A 435 -22.11 22.77 -14.34
N THR A 436 -21.62 23.65 -15.22
CA THR A 436 -21.15 23.27 -16.56
C THR A 436 -19.63 23.10 -16.65
N LEU A 437 -18.88 23.80 -15.78
CA LEU A 437 -17.42 23.67 -15.74
C LEU A 437 -17.02 22.48 -14.88
N TRP A 438 -16.14 21.63 -15.42
CA TRP A 438 -15.65 20.44 -14.75
C TRP A 438 -14.15 20.30 -14.94
N ARG A 439 -13.46 20.02 -13.83
CA ARG A 439 -12.05 19.64 -13.78
C ARG A 439 -11.89 18.52 -12.75
N PRO A 440 -11.93 17.24 -13.20
CA PRO A 440 -11.91 16.08 -12.31
C PRO A 440 -10.63 16.03 -11.47
N ASP A 441 -10.76 16.05 -10.15
CA ASP A 441 -9.69 15.66 -9.24
C ASP A 441 -9.73 14.15 -9.06
N TRP A 442 -8.78 13.46 -9.68
CA TRP A 442 -8.74 12.02 -9.75
C TRP A 442 -8.59 11.32 -8.40
N LEU A 443 -8.02 11.99 -7.38
CA LEU A 443 -8.00 11.49 -6.00
C LEU A 443 -9.43 11.34 -5.46
N TRP A 444 -10.20 12.41 -5.55
CA TRP A 444 -11.59 12.44 -5.08
C TRP A 444 -12.48 11.53 -5.93
N VAL A 445 -12.31 11.52 -7.24
CA VAL A 445 -13.02 10.61 -8.14
C VAL A 445 -12.78 9.16 -7.74
N GLY A 446 -11.53 8.75 -7.53
CA GLY A 446 -11.18 7.40 -7.10
C GLY A 446 -11.81 7.04 -5.75
N LEU A 447 -11.75 7.94 -4.77
CA LEU A 447 -12.36 7.75 -3.45
C LEU A 447 -13.89 7.61 -3.55
N ILE A 448 -14.56 8.47 -4.33
CA ILE A 448 -16.02 8.46 -4.51
C ILE A 448 -16.47 7.16 -5.20
N VAL A 449 -15.77 6.74 -6.24
CA VAL A 449 -16.04 5.46 -6.92
C VAL A 449 -15.85 4.28 -5.97
N PHE A 450 -14.76 4.27 -5.21
CA PHE A 450 -14.51 3.23 -4.19
C PHE A 450 -15.62 3.18 -3.13
N LEU A 451 -15.98 4.32 -2.54
CA LEU A 451 -17.02 4.40 -1.51
C LEU A 451 -18.41 4.01 -2.05
N SER A 452 -18.73 4.42 -3.29
CA SER A 452 -19.98 4.04 -3.96
C SER A 452 -20.05 2.54 -4.20
N ALA A 453 -18.99 1.96 -4.78
CA ALA A 453 -18.91 0.53 -5.06
C ALA A 453 -18.96 -0.30 -3.76
N TRP A 454 -18.21 0.11 -2.74
CA TRP A 454 -18.24 -0.52 -1.42
C TRP A 454 -19.64 -0.49 -0.81
N TYR A 455 -20.29 0.67 -0.79
CA TYR A 455 -21.61 0.83 -0.18
C TYR A 455 -22.67 -0.02 -0.90
N ILE A 456 -22.68 0.03 -2.24
CA ILE A 456 -23.62 -0.75 -3.08
C ILE A 456 -23.38 -2.26 -2.88
N THR A 457 -22.14 -2.72 -2.91
CA THR A 457 -21.81 -4.15 -2.72
C THR A 457 -22.16 -4.64 -1.32
N ALA A 458 -21.93 -3.81 -0.29
CA ALA A 458 -22.31 -4.11 1.09
C ALA A 458 -23.85 -4.21 1.25
N MET A 459 -24.61 -3.29 0.65
CA MET A 459 -26.07 -3.31 0.62
C MET A 459 -26.61 -4.55 -0.09
N ILE A 460 -26.06 -4.89 -1.27
CA ILE A 460 -26.45 -6.10 -2.02
C ILE A 460 -26.15 -7.35 -1.21
N SER A 461 -24.98 -7.43 -0.56
CA SER A 461 -24.60 -8.55 0.30
C SER A 461 -25.56 -8.75 1.46
N LEU A 462 -26.03 -7.67 2.10
CA LEU A 462 -27.03 -7.73 3.16
C LEU A 462 -28.39 -8.22 2.64
N ARG A 463 -28.85 -7.71 1.51
CA ARG A 463 -30.11 -8.15 0.89
C ARG A 463 -30.08 -9.63 0.53
N ARG A 464 -28.97 -10.13 -0.02
CA ARG A 464 -28.76 -11.56 -0.31
C ARG A 464 -28.80 -12.45 0.93
N ARG A 465 -28.51 -11.89 2.11
CA ARG A 465 -28.60 -12.57 3.43
C ARG A 465 -29.99 -12.40 4.07
N GLY A 466 -30.98 -11.88 3.35
CA GLY A 466 -32.34 -11.67 3.85
C GLY A 466 -32.52 -10.45 4.76
N THR A 467 -31.48 -9.64 4.95
CA THR A 467 -31.58 -8.44 5.80
C THR A 467 -32.03 -7.25 4.97
N ARG A 468 -33.15 -6.63 5.33
CA ARG A 468 -33.65 -5.42 4.65
C ARG A 468 -32.78 -4.22 4.99
N TRP A 469 -32.39 -3.48 3.96
CA TRP A 469 -31.69 -2.19 4.08
C TRP A 469 -32.55 -1.10 3.42
N PRO A 470 -32.84 0.03 4.14
CA PRO A 470 -33.68 1.10 3.59
C PRO A 470 -33.04 1.76 2.39
N ILE A 471 -33.80 1.87 1.30
CA ILE A 471 -33.33 2.50 0.05
C ILE A 471 -33.01 3.98 0.28
N ALA A 472 -33.79 4.69 1.10
CA ALA A 472 -33.55 6.09 1.43
C ALA A 472 -32.15 6.35 1.98
N ARG A 473 -31.58 5.44 2.80
CA ARG A 473 -30.20 5.55 3.28
C ARG A 473 -29.19 5.43 2.15
N THR A 474 -29.44 4.54 1.19
CA THR A 474 -28.57 4.37 0.02
C THR A 474 -28.61 5.62 -0.86
N LEU A 475 -29.79 6.13 -1.13
CA LEU A 475 -29.96 7.36 -1.93
C LEU A 475 -29.29 8.55 -1.23
N SER A 476 -29.47 8.71 0.08
CA SER A 476 -28.83 9.77 0.85
C SER A 476 -27.30 9.69 0.77
N PHE A 477 -26.70 8.48 0.95
CA PHE A 477 -25.25 8.31 0.87
C PHE A 477 -24.71 8.64 -0.52
N LEU A 478 -25.34 8.13 -1.57
CA LEU A 478 -24.93 8.39 -2.96
C LEU A 478 -25.13 9.86 -3.35
N PHE A 479 -26.17 10.51 -2.84
CA PHE A 479 -26.38 11.94 -3.03
C PHE A 479 -25.28 12.77 -2.34
N GLY A 480 -24.90 12.40 -1.12
CA GLY A 480 -23.73 13.01 -0.44
C GLY A 480 -22.44 12.84 -1.23
N LEU A 481 -22.22 11.68 -1.85
CA LEU A 481 -21.06 11.46 -2.75
C LEU A 481 -21.16 12.25 -4.06
N ALA A 482 -22.36 12.44 -4.60
CA ALA A 482 -22.56 13.30 -5.78
C ALA A 482 -22.25 14.77 -5.46
N ILE A 483 -22.68 15.27 -4.28
CA ILE A 483 -22.30 16.61 -3.81
C ILE A 483 -20.78 16.70 -3.63
N LEU A 484 -20.16 15.68 -3.03
CA LEU A 484 -18.71 15.62 -2.87
C LEU A 484 -18.00 15.69 -4.23
N PHE A 485 -18.47 14.96 -5.25
CA PHE A 485 -17.94 15.02 -6.60
C PHE A 485 -18.06 16.42 -7.20
N TRP A 486 -19.24 17.04 -7.10
CA TRP A 486 -19.45 18.37 -7.63
C TRP A 486 -18.55 19.41 -6.97
N VAL A 487 -18.40 19.37 -5.64
CA VAL A 487 -17.62 20.36 -4.90
C VAL A 487 -16.11 20.17 -5.07
N THR A 488 -15.63 18.97 -5.41
CA THR A 488 -14.19 18.68 -5.59
C THR A 488 -13.75 18.70 -7.06
N SER A 489 -14.68 18.58 -8.01
CA SER A 489 -14.35 18.43 -9.42
C SER A 489 -15.17 19.36 -10.35
N GLY A 490 -16.16 20.08 -9.83
CA GLY A 490 -17.00 21.00 -10.58
C GLY A 490 -16.63 22.47 -10.40
N GLY A 491 -17.52 23.37 -10.77
CA GLY A 491 -17.34 24.80 -10.68
C GLY A 491 -16.86 25.33 -9.32
N PRO A 492 -17.35 24.82 -8.16
CA PRO A 492 -16.83 25.25 -6.85
C PRO A 492 -15.32 25.01 -6.68
N ALA A 493 -14.78 23.89 -7.18
CA ALA A 493 -13.35 23.60 -7.15
C ALA A 493 -12.56 24.56 -8.05
N ILE A 494 -13.10 24.90 -9.21
CA ILE A 494 -12.45 25.77 -10.20
C ILE A 494 -12.42 27.21 -9.69
N TYR A 495 -13.58 27.75 -9.27
CA TYR A 495 -13.65 29.11 -8.75
C TYR A 495 -13.03 29.26 -7.34
N GLY A 496 -12.98 28.18 -6.55
CA GLY A 496 -12.36 28.17 -5.24
C GLY A 496 -10.85 28.45 -5.25
N MET A 497 -10.18 28.28 -6.40
CA MET A 497 -8.77 28.59 -6.57
C MET A 497 -8.49 30.07 -6.89
N VAL A 498 -9.49 30.80 -7.42
CA VAL A 498 -9.30 32.17 -7.92
C VAL A 498 -10.18 33.20 -7.24
N LEU A 499 -11.25 32.77 -6.54
CA LEU A 499 -12.20 33.65 -5.87
C LEU A 499 -12.42 33.20 -4.41
N PHE A 500 -12.33 34.13 -3.49
CA PHE A 500 -12.63 33.87 -2.07
C PHE A 500 -14.09 33.40 -1.86
N SER A 501 -15.06 33.98 -2.56
CA SER A 501 -16.46 33.55 -2.54
C SER A 501 -16.63 32.13 -3.07
N GLY A 502 -15.91 31.76 -4.14
CA GLY A 502 -15.86 30.40 -4.67
C GLY A 502 -15.28 29.42 -3.65
N HIS A 503 -14.17 29.80 -2.99
CA HIS A 503 -13.57 29.02 -1.91
C HIS A 503 -14.54 28.79 -0.74
N MET A 504 -15.29 29.82 -0.35
CA MET A 504 -16.30 29.69 0.71
C MET A 504 -17.43 28.73 0.34
N ILE A 505 -17.93 28.79 -0.90
CA ILE A 505 -18.94 27.85 -1.39
C ILE A 505 -18.39 26.41 -1.34
N GLN A 506 -17.17 26.21 -1.85
CA GLN A 506 -16.49 24.92 -1.83
C GLN A 506 -16.34 24.41 -0.39
N HIS A 507 -15.76 25.21 0.48
CA HIS A 507 -15.47 24.85 1.87
C HIS A 507 -16.74 24.53 2.67
N MET A 508 -17.76 25.38 2.61
CA MET A 508 -19.01 25.17 3.35
C MET A 508 -19.78 23.96 2.85
N THR A 509 -19.80 23.73 1.53
CA THR A 509 -20.45 22.56 0.98
C THR A 509 -19.72 21.27 1.37
N LEU A 510 -18.38 21.29 1.33
CA LEU A 510 -17.55 20.14 1.69
C LEU A 510 -17.68 19.78 3.17
N THR A 511 -17.70 20.78 4.05
CA THR A 511 -17.66 20.57 5.51
C THR A 511 -19.04 20.37 6.13
N MET A 512 -20.08 20.96 5.57
CA MET A 512 -21.42 20.97 6.15
C MET A 512 -22.44 20.18 5.32
N VAL A 513 -22.51 20.36 4.02
CA VAL A 513 -23.61 19.78 3.22
C VAL A 513 -23.36 18.32 2.89
N ALA A 514 -22.22 17.99 2.27
CA ALA A 514 -21.92 16.63 1.86
C ALA A 514 -21.90 15.63 3.03
N PRO A 515 -21.29 15.92 4.20
CA PRO A 515 -21.26 14.98 5.33
C PRO A 515 -22.63 14.68 5.92
N ILE A 516 -23.57 15.63 5.91
CA ILE A 516 -24.93 15.39 6.41
C ILE A 516 -25.57 14.22 5.67
N PHE A 517 -25.60 14.27 4.32
CA PHE A 517 -26.20 13.21 3.51
C PHE A 517 -25.43 11.89 3.63
N MET A 518 -24.10 11.95 3.72
CA MET A 518 -23.28 10.74 3.93
C MET A 518 -23.58 10.07 5.28
N VAL A 519 -23.71 10.84 6.35
CA VAL A 519 -24.02 10.31 7.72
C VAL A 519 -25.43 9.76 7.78
N LEU A 520 -26.43 10.43 7.20
CA LEU A 520 -27.82 9.93 7.08
C LEU A 520 -27.87 8.57 6.35
N GLY A 521 -26.95 8.30 5.42
CA GLY A 521 -26.76 6.99 4.81
C GLY A 521 -26.29 5.89 5.76
N SER A 522 -25.88 6.21 6.99
CA SER A 522 -25.45 5.26 8.04
C SER A 522 -24.35 4.27 7.57
N PRO A 523 -23.25 4.72 6.96
CA PRO A 523 -22.22 3.83 6.40
C PRO A 523 -21.55 2.94 7.45
N VAL A 524 -21.33 3.44 8.66
CA VAL A 524 -20.75 2.66 9.77
C VAL A 524 -21.67 1.49 10.16
N THR A 525 -22.98 1.75 10.23
CA THR A 525 -23.98 0.68 10.53
C THR A 525 -24.00 -0.37 9.40
N LEU A 526 -23.92 0.06 8.14
CA LEU A 526 -23.83 -0.85 7.00
C LEU A 526 -22.57 -1.70 7.08
N ALA A 527 -21.41 -1.11 7.36
CA ALA A 527 -20.15 -1.81 7.55
C ALA A 527 -20.23 -2.86 8.66
N MET A 528 -20.79 -2.48 9.81
CA MET A 528 -20.92 -3.39 10.97
C MET A 528 -21.81 -4.60 10.68
N LYS A 529 -22.84 -4.44 9.84
CA LYS A 529 -23.74 -5.53 9.46
C LYS A 529 -23.21 -6.39 8.31
N SER A 530 -22.47 -5.80 7.37
CA SER A 530 -22.00 -6.48 6.16
C SER A 530 -20.66 -7.21 6.33
N LEU A 531 -19.76 -6.66 7.15
CA LEU A 531 -18.43 -7.22 7.36
C LEU A 531 -18.46 -8.45 8.30
N PRO A 532 -17.67 -9.49 7.99
CA PRO A 532 -17.60 -10.69 8.83
C PRO A 532 -16.87 -10.39 10.15
N THR A 533 -17.30 -11.06 11.22
CA THR A 533 -16.59 -11.07 12.51
C THR A 533 -15.39 -12.01 12.45
N ARG A 534 -14.30 -11.65 13.11
CA ARG A 534 -13.14 -12.52 13.31
C ARG A 534 -13.06 -13.00 14.77
N SER A 535 -12.88 -14.33 14.93
CA SER A 535 -12.81 -14.98 16.26
C SER A 535 -11.41 -15.49 16.62
N ASP A 536 -10.43 -15.33 15.73
CA ASP A 536 -9.08 -15.90 15.84
C ASP A 536 -8.04 -14.96 16.49
N GLY A 537 -8.49 -13.86 17.08
CA GLY A 537 -7.61 -12.87 17.72
C GLY A 537 -7.00 -11.84 16.76
N THR A 538 -7.26 -11.95 15.44
CA THR A 538 -6.89 -10.91 14.47
C THR A 538 -7.96 -9.83 14.38
N ARG A 539 -7.58 -8.62 13.95
CA ARG A 539 -8.53 -7.54 13.67
C ARG A 539 -8.77 -7.40 12.18
N GLY A 540 -10.01 -7.60 11.74
CA GLY A 540 -10.48 -7.22 10.42
C GLY A 540 -11.01 -5.79 10.39
N ALA A 541 -11.53 -5.36 9.25
CA ALA A 541 -12.10 -4.03 9.10
C ALA A 541 -13.21 -3.74 10.12
N ARG A 542 -14.06 -4.75 10.44
CA ARG A 542 -15.12 -4.62 11.43
C ARG A 542 -14.56 -4.35 12.83
N GLU A 543 -13.57 -5.10 13.27
CA GLU A 543 -12.94 -4.97 14.59
C GLU A 543 -12.19 -3.63 14.71
N TRP A 544 -11.59 -3.15 13.63
CA TRP A 544 -10.94 -1.83 13.58
C TRP A 544 -11.97 -0.70 13.69
N ILE A 545 -13.09 -0.79 12.97
CA ILE A 545 -14.20 0.19 13.09
C ILE A 545 -14.74 0.22 14.50
N LEU A 546 -14.99 -0.96 15.12
CA LEU A 546 -15.44 -1.04 16.51
C LEU A 546 -14.45 -0.41 17.49
N TRP A 547 -13.16 -0.69 17.30
CA TRP A 547 -12.13 -0.11 18.15
C TRP A 547 -12.10 1.41 18.02
N LEU A 548 -12.18 1.96 16.80
CA LEU A 548 -12.21 3.40 16.56
C LEU A 548 -13.45 4.02 17.19
N VAL A 549 -14.63 3.50 16.91
CA VAL A 549 -15.91 4.05 17.43
C VAL A 549 -15.98 4.03 18.97
N HIS A 550 -15.42 3.01 19.63
CA HIS A 550 -15.39 2.91 21.09
C HIS A 550 -14.13 3.51 21.73
N SER A 551 -13.24 4.14 20.96
CA SER A 551 -12.02 4.74 21.47
C SER A 551 -12.31 5.95 22.38
N ARG A 552 -11.36 6.28 23.27
CA ARG A 552 -11.43 7.50 24.08
C ARG A 552 -11.42 8.75 23.20
N PHE A 553 -10.67 8.69 22.08
CA PHE A 553 -10.61 9.77 21.10
C PHE A 553 -11.98 10.03 20.46
N SER A 554 -12.65 8.99 19.94
CA SER A 554 -14.00 9.14 19.38
C SER A 554 -14.99 9.70 20.39
N ARG A 555 -14.97 9.21 21.64
CA ARG A 555 -15.82 9.75 22.70
C ARG A 555 -15.57 11.21 23.03
N LEU A 556 -14.29 11.65 22.95
CA LEU A 556 -13.93 13.05 23.14
C LEU A 556 -14.47 13.91 21.99
N VAL A 557 -14.15 13.53 20.75
CA VAL A 557 -14.51 14.33 19.55
C VAL A 557 -16.04 14.37 19.33
N THR A 558 -16.76 13.30 19.69
CA THR A 558 -18.22 13.24 19.56
C THR A 558 -18.96 13.88 20.77
N ASN A 559 -18.24 14.34 21.79
CA ASN A 559 -18.85 15.12 22.85
C ASN A 559 -19.39 16.45 22.28
N PRO A 560 -20.67 16.81 22.49
CA PRO A 560 -21.26 18.01 21.89
C PRO A 560 -20.49 19.31 22.17
N LEU A 561 -19.97 19.47 23.39
CA LEU A 561 -19.19 20.66 23.77
C LEU A 561 -17.85 20.71 23.04
N VAL A 562 -17.16 19.58 22.95
CA VAL A 562 -15.88 19.49 22.24
C VAL A 562 -16.10 19.67 20.73
N ALA A 563 -17.16 19.11 20.17
CA ALA A 563 -17.50 19.27 18.77
C ALA A 563 -17.82 20.74 18.44
N ALA A 564 -18.61 21.43 19.29
CA ALA A 564 -18.91 22.86 19.15
C ALA A 564 -17.65 23.73 19.28
N ALA A 565 -16.81 23.46 20.28
CA ALA A 565 -15.55 24.17 20.46
C ALA A 565 -14.57 23.97 19.29
N ASN A 566 -14.47 22.73 18.78
CA ASN A 566 -13.66 22.42 17.60
C ASN A 566 -14.18 23.14 16.35
N PHE A 567 -15.49 23.16 16.15
CA PHE A 567 -16.12 23.87 15.04
C PHE A 567 -15.88 25.39 15.12
N ALA A 568 -16.18 26.00 16.26
CA ALA A 568 -15.95 27.44 16.45
C ALA A 568 -14.46 27.81 16.37
N GLY A 569 -13.60 27.00 16.98
CA GLY A 569 -12.14 27.19 16.92
C GLY A 569 -11.57 27.05 15.50
N SER A 570 -12.10 26.12 14.70
CA SER A 570 -11.66 25.99 13.30
C SER A 570 -12.02 27.20 12.46
N ILE A 571 -13.20 27.78 12.65
CA ILE A 571 -13.58 29.04 11.98
C ILE A 571 -12.63 30.17 12.38
N LEU A 572 -12.35 30.33 13.67
CA LEU A 572 -11.46 31.40 14.14
C LEU A 572 -9.99 31.22 13.71
N LEU A 573 -9.56 29.94 13.50
CA LEU A 573 -8.18 29.65 13.10
C LEU A 573 -7.95 29.83 11.61
N PHE A 574 -8.96 29.55 10.79
CA PHE A 574 -8.82 29.54 9.32
C PHE A 574 -9.34 30.82 8.65
N TYR A 575 -10.10 31.66 9.36
CA TYR A 575 -10.65 32.91 8.87
C TYR A 575 -10.36 34.07 9.82
#